data_97c553fd9c436ba188b6989fd52d61ca
#
_entry.id   97c553fd9c436ba188b6989fd52d61ca
#
_cell.length_a   1.000
_cell.length_b   1.000
_cell.length_c   1.000
_cell.angle_alpha   90.00
_cell.angle_beta   90.00
_cell.angle_gamma   90.00
#
_symmetry.space_group_name_H-M   'P 1'
#
loop_
_entity.id
_entity.type
_entity.pdbx_description
1 polymer ?
#
loop_
_entity_poly.entity_id
_entity_poly.type
_entity_poly.pdbx_seq_one_letter_code
_entity_poly.pdbx_strand_id
1 'polypeptide(L)'
;VQQFNEHHQRLDVLVNNAGAIFDKRRESVDGIEMTFALNYLGYFLLTNLLLDTLKASAPGRIINVSSRSHARAQINFDDLESRSAYNGLAAYAHSKLAIVLFTYELARRLEGTGVTVNVVNPGIVATNFGKNSSGVLGIIMHLFRPAFLSPEQGAQTGIYLATSPEVEGVTGKYFVKCKAVASSPASYDLATASQLWEVSESYTSEG
;
A
#
# COMPACT_ATOMS: atom_id res chain seq x y z
N VAL A 1 10.12 14.45 -3.70
CA VAL A 1 11.39 13.80 -3.32
C VAL A 1 12.56 14.76 -3.44
N GLN A 2 12.70 15.49 -4.55
CA GLN A 2 13.82 16.42 -4.73
C GLN A 2 13.94 17.39 -3.54
N GLN A 3 12.88 18.10 -3.19
CA GLN A 3 12.87 19.00 -2.02
C GLN A 3 13.24 18.30 -0.71
N PHE A 4 12.82 17.05 -0.52
CA PHE A 4 13.20 16.28 0.66
C PHE A 4 14.72 16.05 0.67
N ASN A 5 15.28 15.57 -0.42
CA ASN A 5 16.72 15.25 -0.53
C ASN A 5 17.62 16.50 -0.43
N GLU A 6 17.12 17.69 -0.81
CA GLU A 6 17.83 18.96 -0.65
C GLU A 6 17.97 19.38 0.82
N HIS A 7 17.02 18.98 1.69
CA HIS A 7 16.98 19.43 3.08
C HIS A 7 17.29 18.30 4.10
N HIS A 8 17.20 17.03 3.67
CA HIS A 8 17.35 15.87 4.54
C HIS A 8 18.23 14.82 3.89
N GLN A 9 19.24 14.37 4.63
CA GLN A 9 20.17 13.32 4.20
C GLN A 9 19.85 11.96 4.83
N ARG A 10 18.82 11.89 5.69
CA ARG A 10 18.44 10.70 6.43
C ARG A 10 16.94 10.50 6.41
N LEU A 11 16.53 9.24 6.20
CA LEU A 11 15.15 8.79 6.28
C LEU A 11 15.12 7.42 6.98
N ASP A 12 14.68 7.40 8.22
CA ASP A 12 14.64 6.17 9.03
C ASP A 12 13.38 5.36 8.79
N VAL A 13 12.25 6.05 8.55
CA VAL A 13 10.93 5.42 8.41
C VAL A 13 10.15 6.07 7.29
N LEU A 14 9.70 5.26 6.33
CA LEU A 14 8.74 5.65 5.30
C LEU A 14 7.39 4.95 5.56
N VAL A 15 6.33 5.73 5.74
CA VAL A 15 4.98 5.20 5.88
C VAL A 15 4.15 5.57 4.65
N ASN A 16 3.90 4.60 3.80
CA ASN A 16 3.01 4.73 2.65
C ASN A 16 1.57 4.47 3.11
N ASN A 17 0.81 5.54 3.37
CA ASN A 17 -0.52 5.47 3.95
C ASN A 17 -1.62 6.08 3.07
N ALA A 18 -1.28 7.00 2.17
CA ALA A 18 -2.27 7.68 1.33
C ALA A 18 -3.11 6.68 0.52
N GLY A 19 -4.42 6.88 0.47
CA GLY A 19 -5.29 6.01 -0.31
C GLY A 19 -6.73 6.47 -0.30
N ALA A 20 -7.44 6.06 -1.35
CA ALA A 20 -8.85 6.37 -1.53
C ALA A 20 -9.57 5.23 -2.23
N ILE A 21 -10.90 5.34 -2.28
CA ILE A 21 -11.79 4.53 -3.09
C ILE A 21 -12.66 5.46 -3.91
N PHE A 22 -12.87 5.15 -5.18
CA PHE A 22 -13.69 5.93 -6.09
C PHE A 22 -14.85 5.06 -6.61
N ASP A 23 -16.07 5.59 -6.56
CA ASP A 23 -17.27 4.88 -7.03
C ASP A 23 -17.34 4.78 -8.54
N LYS A 24 -16.70 5.72 -9.24
CA LYS A 24 -16.64 5.78 -10.70
C LYS A 24 -15.18 5.81 -11.13
N ARG A 25 -14.89 5.21 -12.28
CA ARG A 25 -13.56 5.30 -12.89
C ARG A 25 -13.19 6.76 -13.13
N ARG A 26 -12.02 7.13 -12.64
CA ARG A 26 -11.37 8.43 -12.86
C ARG A 26 -9.93 8.16 -13.28
N GLU A 27 -9.33 9.11 -13.93
CA GLU A 27 -7.93 9.05 -14.32
C GLU A 27 -7.12 10.09 -13.56
N SER A 28 -5.86 9.79 -13.30
CA SER A 28 -4.84 10.74 -12.85
C SER A 28 -4.51 11.72 -13.98
N VAL A 29 -3.65 12.69 -13.70
CA VAL A 29 -3.12 13.61 -14.73
C VAL A 29 -2.31 12.86 -15.80
N ASP A 30 -1.80 11.69 -15.48
CA ASP A 30 -1.03 10.82 -16.36
C ASP A 30 -1.91 9.82 -17.12
N GLY A 31 -3.23 9.91 -17.00
CA GLY A 31 -4.19 9.04 -17.68
C GLY A 31 -4.36 7.65 -17.06
N ILE A 32 -3.82 7.41 -15.87
CA ILE A 32 -3.88 6.12 -15.16
C ILE A 32 -5.12 6.07 -14.26
N GLU A 33 -5.76 4.89 -14.10
CA GLU A 33 -6.89 4.72 -13.19
C GLU A 33 -6.52 5.19 -11.78
N MET A 34 -7.33 6.08 -11.22
CA MET A 34 -7.00 6.86 -10.02
C MET A 34 -6.75 5.99 -8.77
N THR A 35 -7.48 4.87 -8.59
CA THR A 35 -7.27 3.99 -7.43
C THR A 35 -5.96 3.26 -7.55
N PHE A 36 -5.62 2.77 -8.73
CA PHE A 36 -4.35 2.10 -9.01
C PHE A 36 -3.19 3.08 -8.90
N ALA A 37 -3.31 4.26 -9.49
CA ALA A 37 -2.30 5.31 -9.43
C ALA A 37 -2.02 5.77 -7.99
N LEU A 38 -3.07 6.16 -7.24
CA LEU A 38 -2.92 6.74 -5.90
C LEU A 38 -2.51 5.69 -4.86
N ASN A 39 -3.24 4.55 -4.81
CA ASN A 39 -3.05 3.59 -3.74
C ASN A 39 -1.81 2.73 -3.93
N TYR A 40 -1.40 2.48 -5.17
CA TYR A 40 -0.34 1.53 -5.47
C TYR A 40 0.87 2.15 -6.17
N LEU A 41 0.72 2.73 -7.38
CA LEU A 41 1.85 3.28 -8.11
C LEU A 41 2.52 4.44 -7.36
N GLY A 42 1.75 5.26 -6.63
CA GLY A 42 2.30 6.29 -5.76
C GLY A 42 3.22 5.73 -4.67
N TYR A 43 2.88 4.57 -4.08
CA TYR A 43 3.75 3.89 -3.11
C TYR A 43 5.01 3.34 -3.79
N PHE A 44 4.82 2.70 -4.96
CA PHE A 44 5.91 2.16 -5.75
C PHE A 44 6.92 3.25 -6.12
N LEU A 45 6.46 4.31 -6.75
CA LEU A 45 7.30 5.42 -7.20
C LEU A 45 8.00 6.13 -6.03
N LEU A 46 7.23 6.54 -5.00
CA LEU A 46 7.79 7.24 -3.85
C LEU A 46 8.86 6.41 -3.14
N THR A 47 8.59 5.12 -2.97
CA THR A 47 9.54 4.21 -2.33
C THR A 47 10.82 4.09 -3.13
N ASN A 48 10.72 3.88 -4.45
CA ASN A 48 11.90 3.74 -5.32
C ASN A 48 12.72 5.03 -5.38
N LEU A 49 12.08 6.19 -5.44
CA LEU A 49 12.76 7.50 -5.43
C LEU A 49 13.49 7.82 -4.10
N LEU A 50 13.05 7.21 -2.98
CA LEU A 50 13.65 7.41 -1.65
C LEU A 50 14.56 6.24 -1.23
N LEU A 51 14.69 5.21 -2.09
CA LEU A 51 15.32 3.95 -1.69
C LEU A 51 16.79 4.11 -1.34
N ASP A 52 17.53 4.93 -2.08
CA ASP A 52 18.95 5.16 -1.81
C ASP A 52 19.14 5.91 -0.48
N THR A 53 18.28 6.88 -0.18
CA THR A 53 18.29 7.58 1.11
C THR A 53 17.97 6.62 2.25
N LEU A 54 16.98 5.72 2.09
CA LEU A 54 16.62 4.70 3.07
C LEU A 54 17.78 3.72 3.32
N LYS A 55 18.46 3.25 2.26
CA LYS A 55 19.63 2.37 2.37
C LYS A 55 20.81 3.06 3.07
N ALA A 56 21.07 4.31 2.73
CA ALA A 56 22.11 5.11 3.38
C ALA A 56 21.82 5.39 4.86
N SER A 57 20.53 5.33 5.25
CA SER A 57 20.04 5.56 6.61
C SER A 57 19.90 4.27 7.43
N ALA A 58 20.30 3.13 6.91
CA ALA A 58 20.07 1.84 7.58
C ALA A 58 20.51 1.86 9.07
N PRO A 59 19.73 1.20 9.96
CA PRO A 59 18.54 0.40 9.68
C PRO A 59 17.31 1.27 9.35
N GLY A 60 16.70 1.02 8.17
CA GLY A 60 15.53 1.74 7.69
C GLY A 60 14.26 0.88 7.71
N ARG A 61 13.09 1.50 7.78
CA ARG A 61 11.80 0.80 7.83
C ARG A 61 10.82 1.37 6.82
N ILE A 62 10.20 0.51 6.02
CA ILE A 62 9.12 0.87 5.09
C ILE A 62 7.84 0.19 5.58
N ILE A 63 6.77 0.95 5.75
CA ILE A 63 5.47 0.46 6.18
C ILE A 63 4.44 0.79 5.11
N ASN A 64 3.89 -0.23 4.46
CA ASN A 64 2.87 -0.06 3.44
C ASN A 64 1.47 -0.37 3.99
N VAL A 65 0.53 0.55 3.85
CA VAL A 65 -0.84 0.37 4.35
C VAL A 65 -1.71 -0.30 3.30
N SER A 66 -2.06 -1.58 3.55
CA SER A 66 -3.00 -2.32 2.75
C SER A 66 -4.36 -2.43 3.45
N SER A 67 -5.14 -3.46 3.13
CA SER A 67 -6.46 -3.72 3.67
C SER A 67 -6.78 -5.21 3.62
N ARG A 68 -7.71 -5.66 4.44
CA ARG A 68 -8.28 -7.02 4.35
C ARG A 68 -8.93 -7.30 2.99
N SER A 69 -9.33 -6.26 2.24
CA SER A 69 -9.93 -6.40 0.92
C SER A 69 -9.00 -7.09 -0.09
N HIS A 70 -7.67 -7.04 0.09
CA HIS A 70 -6.69 -7.72 -0.77
C HIS A 70 -7.00 -9.22 -0.96
N ALA A 71 -7.61 -9.86 0.04
CA ALA A 71 -7.93 -11.29 0.01
C ALA A 71 -9.07 -11.65 -0.99
N ARG A 72 -9.75 -10.65 -1.56
CA ARG A 72 -10.83 -10.85 -2.53
C ARG A 72 -10.41 -10.53 -3.97
N ALA A 73 -9.15 -10.20 -4.18
CA ALA A 73 -8.63 -9.78 -5.47
C ALA A 73 -7.68 -10.81 -6.07
N GLN A 74 -7.53 -10.70 -7.38
CA GLN A 74 -6.48 -11.31 -8.18
C GLN A 74 -5.94 -10.23 -9.12
N ILE A 75 -4.65 -10.26 -9.45
CA ILE A 75 -4.08 -9.34 -10.43
C ILE A 75 -4.48 -9.80 -11.84
N ASN A 76 -5.07 -8.88 -12.60
CA ASN A 76 -5.37 -9.08 -14.01
C ASN A 76 -4.48 -8.16 -14.83
N PHE A 77 -3.43 -8.69 -15.43
CA PHE A 77 -2.49 -7.91 -16.23
C PHE A 77 -3.08 -7.40 -17.54
N ASP A 78 -4.13 -8.04 -18.05
CA ASP A 78 -4.81 -7.61 -19.28
C ASP A 78 -5.66 -6.35 -19.05
N ASP A 79 -6.02 -6.06 -17.78
CA ASP A 79 -6.86 -4.90 -17.43
C ASP A 79 -6.57 -4.39 -16.01
N LEU A 80 -5.32 -4.00 -15.75
CA LEU A 80 -4.90 -3.44 -14.45
C LEU A 80 -5.65 -2.15 -14.08
N GLU A 81 -6.08 -1.41 -15.07
CA GLU A 81 -6.75 -0.13 -14.92
C GLU A 81 -8.29 -0.24 -14.93
N SER A 82 -8.86 -1.45 -14.95
CA SER A 82 -10.30 -1.68 -14.97
C SER A 82 -11.03 -0.90 -16.08
N ARG A 83 -10.44 -0.90 -17.31
CA ARG A 83 -10.98 -0.19 -18.48
C ARG A 83 -12.21 -0.87 -19.05
N SER A 84 -12.27 -2.21 -19.00
CA SER A 84 -13.35 -3.00 -19.56
C SER A 84 -14.64 -2.94 -18.73
N ALA A 85 -14.51 -2.96 -17.40
CA ALA A 85 -15.63 -2.87 -16.47
C ALA A 85 -15.14 -2.34 -15.11
N TYR A 86 -15.61 -1.17 -14.72
CA TYR A 86 -15.20 -0.55 -13.47
C TYR A 86 -16.13 -0.89 -12.30
N ASN A 87 -15.55 -1.41 -11.24
CA ASN A 87 -16.19 -1.54 -9.94
C ASN A 87 -15.22 -1.01 -8.87
N GLY A 88 -15.58 0.08 -8.18
CA GLY A 88 -14.69 0.75 -7.23
C GLY A 88 -14.22 -0.13 -6.09
N LEU A 89 -15.04 -1.07 -5.60
CA LEU A 89 -14.62 -2.04 -4.56
C LEU A 89 -13.62 -3.06 -5.11
N ALA A 90 -13.81 -3.49 -6.35
CA ALA A 90 -12.88 -4.40 -7.01
C ALA A 90 -11.54 -3.71 -7.31
N ALA A 91 -11.56 -2.50 -7.88
CA ALA A 91 -10.37 -1.68 -8.13
C ALA A 91 -9.59 -1.41 -6.82
N TYR A 92 -10.31 -1.08 -5.75
CA TYR A 92 -9.70 -0.93 -4.42
C TYR A 92 -9.07 -2.23 -3.91
N ALA A 93 -9.78 -3.36 -3.99
CA ALA A 93 -9.24 -4.65 -3.57
C ALA A 93 -7.99 -5.04 -4.38
N HIS A 94 -8.00 -4.79 -5.70
CA HIS A 94 -6.88 -4.94 -6.63
C HIS A 94 -5.66 -4.12 -6.16
N SER A 95 -5.85 -2.81 -5.93
CA SER A 95 -4.76 -1.94 -5.47
C SER A 95 -4.17 -2.42 -4.13
N LYS A 96 -5.01 -2.95 -3.22
CA LYS A 96 -4.56 -3.47 -1.93
C LYS A 96 -3.84 -4.82 -2.01
N LEU A 97 -4.16 -5.66 -3.00
CA LEU A 97 -3.36 -6.85 -3.31
C LEU A 97 -2.03 -6.46 -3.95
N ALA A 98 -2.02 -5.51 -4.87
CA ALA A 98 -0.80 -5.00 -5.49
C ALA A 98 0.20 -4.48 -4.44
N ILE A 99 -0.27 -3.78 -3.39
CA ILE A 99 0.57 -3.34 -2.26
C ILE A 99 1.20 -4.53 -1.52
N VAL A 100 0.47 -5.63 -1.30
CA VAL A 100 1.02 -6.80 -0.58
C VAL A 100 2.08 -7.49 -1.43
N LEU A 101 1.80 -7.71 -2.71
CA LEU A 101 2.76 -8.29 -3.67
C LEU A 101 4.03 -7.43 -3.77
N PHE A 102 3.87 -6.12 -3.92
CA PHE A 102 4.97 -5.16 -3.93
C PHE A 102 5.82 -5.24 -2.65
N THR A 103 5.16 -5.30 -1.48
CA THR A 103 5.87 -5.39 -0.20
C THR A 103 6.74 -6.63 -0.12
N TYR A 104 6.23 -7.78 -0.57
CA TYR A 104 6.97 -9.04 -0.52
C TYR A 104 8.11 -9.07 -1.54
N GLU A 105 7.89 -8.57 -2.74
CA GLU A 105 8.94 -8.44 -3.76
C GLU A 105 10.01 -7.45 -3.34
N LEU A 106 9.64 -6.31 -2.80
CA LEU A 106 10.58 -5.33 -2.28
C LEU A 106 11.40 -5.88 -1.10
N ALA A 107 10.78 -6.65 -0.20
CA ALA A 107 11.50 -7.29 0.91
C ALA A 107 12.62 -8.21 0.39
N ARG A 108 12.33 -8.98 -0.67
CA ARG A 108 13.31 -9.86 -1.32
C ARG A 108 14.44 -9.06 -2.00
N ARG A 109 14.11 -7.94 -2.64
CA ARG A 109 15.09 -7.07 -3.32
C ARG A 109 15.96 -6.28 -2.34
N LEU A 110 15.49 -6.09 -1.10
CA LEU A 110 16.21 -5.37 -0.05
C LEU A 110 17.02 -6.28 0.88
N GLU A 111 17.10 -7.58 0.59
CA GLU A 111 17.88 -8.51 1.39
C GLU A 111 19.34 -8.04 1.54
N GLY A 112 19.85 -8.04 2.77
CA GLY A 112 21.21 -7.61 3.08
C GLY A 112 21.45 -6.09 3.13
N THR A 113 20.45 -5.25 2.81
CA THR A 113 20.63 -3.77 2.81
C THR A 113 20.43 -3.11 4.18
N GLY A 114 19.90 -3.83 5.16
CA GLY A 114 19.51 -3.27 6.46
C GLY A 114 18.17 -2.51 6.43
N VAL A 115 17.47 -2.43 5.29
CA VAL A 115 16.14 -1.84 5.19
C VAL A 115 15.09 -2.94 5.24
N THR A 116 14.09 -2.79 6.11
CA THR A 116 12.96 -3.71 6.23
C THR A 116 11.70 -3.11 5.61
N VAL A 117 10.85 -3.95 5.04
CA VAL A 117 9.54 -3.52 4.53
C VAL A 117 8.45 -4.50 4.96
N ASN A 118 7.38 -3.95 5.55
CA ASN A 118 6.25 -4.72 6.02
C ASN A 118 4.93 -4.05 5.58
N VAL A 119 3.88 -4.87 5.50
CA VAL A 119 2.56 -4.37 5.17
C VAL A 119 1.63 -4.47 6.38
N VAL A 120 0.82 -3.43 6.59
CA VAL A 120 -0.15 -3.36 7.69
C VAL A 120 -1.58 -3.30 7.17
N ASN A 121 -2.47 -4.05 7.83
CA ASN A 121 -3.89 -3.84 7.74
C ASN A 121 -4.37 -3.13 9.01
N PRO A 122 -4.80 -1.87 8.91
CA PRO A 122 -5.21 -1.09 10.09
C PRO A 122 -6.58 -1.50 10.64
N GLY A 123 -7.32 -2.38 9.95
CA GLY A 123 -8.72 -2.65 10.25
C GLY A 123 -9.65 -1.64 9.56
N ILE A 124 -10.90 -1.57 10.00
CA ILE A 124 -11.89 -0.60 9.49
C ILE A 124 -11.84 0.62 10.40
N VAL A 125 -11.27 1.70 9.90
CA VAL A 125 -11.03 2.93 10.67
C VAL A 125 -12.06 4.00 10.27
N ALA A 126 -12.60 4.70 11.26
CA ALA A 126 -13.52 5.82 11.08
C ALA A 126 -12.78 7.07 10.59
N THR A 127 -12.32 7.04 9.34
CA THR A 127 -11.69 8.20 8.68
C THR A 127 -12.64 8.85 7.69
N ASN A 128 -12.16 9.88 7.00
CA ASN A 128 -12.84 10.47 5.84
C ASN A 128 -12.83 9.54 4.61
N PHE A 129 -12.31 8.32 4.75
CA PHE A 129 -12.28 7.29 3.73
C PHE A 129 -13.73 6.95 3.33
N GLY A 130 -14.05 7.12 2.06
CA GLY A 130 -15.41 6.90 1.56
C GLY A 130 -16.39 8.07 1.71
N LYS A 131 -15.97 9.26 2.22
CA LYS A 131 -16.85 10.45 2.20
C LYS A 131 -17.29 10.86 0.79
N ASN A 132 -16.54 10.46 -0.23
CA ASN A 132 -16.87 10.69 -1.64
C ASN A 132 -17.62 9.51 -2.27
N SER A 133 -17.97 8.48 -1.47
CA SER A 133 -18.78 7.36 -1.91
C SER A 133 -20.25 7.76 -1.82
N SER A 134 -20.91 7.87 -2.97
CA SER A 134 -22.35 8.09 -3.08
C SER A 134 -23.09 6.74 -3.11
N GLY A 135 -24.36 6.72 -2.71
CA GLY A 135 -25.21 5.54 -2.80
C GLY A 135 -25.11 4.57 -1.61
N VAL A 136 -25.38 3.28 -1.88
CA VAL A 136 -25.55 2.24 -0.86
C VAL A 136 -24.29 2.07 0.00
N LEU A 137 -23.10 2.21 -0.58
CA LEU A 137 -21.83 2.09 0.16
C LEU A 137 -21.69 3.20 1.19
N GLY A 138 -22.04 4.45 0.84
CA GLY A 138 -22.02 5.58 1.78
C GLY A 138 -22.98 5.38 2.94
N ILE A 139 -24.17 4.84 2.69
CA ILE A 139 -25.18 4.54 3.72
C ILE A 139 -24.66 3.45 4.67
N ILE A 140 -24.10 2.36 4.15
CA ILE A 140 -23.54 1.26 4.96
C ILE A 140 -22.38 1.78 5.82
N MET A 141 -21.46 2.54 5.24
CA MET A 141 -20.34 3.14 5.97
C MET A 141 -20.83 4.07 7.09
N HIS A 142 -21.90 4.82 6.89
CA HIS A 142 -22.48 5.70 7.90
C HIS A 142 -23.15 4.91 9.04
N LEU A 143 -23.90 3.87 8.70
CA LEU A 143 -24.66 3.05 9.70
C LEU A 143 -23.72 2.27 10.63
N PHE A 144 -22.59 1.77 10.10
CA PHE A 144 -21.63 0.97 10.88
C PHE A 144 -20.48 1.80 11.47
N ARG A 145 -20.49 3.11 11.30
CA ARG A 145 -19.44 4.02 11.81
C ARG A 145 -19.13 3.86 13.31
N PRO A 146 -20.11 3.61 14.21
CA PRO A 146 -19.83 3.40 15.63
C PRO A 146 -19.01 2.13 15.94
N ALA A 147 -19.00 1.16 15.02
CA ALA A 147 -18.22 -0.08 15.16
C ALA A 147 -16.81 0.02 14.55
N PHE A 148 -16.46 1.18 13.95
CA PHE A 148 -15.15 1.39 13.35
C PHE A 148 -14.13 1.80 14.41
N LEU A 149 -12.89 1.44 14.17
CA LEU A 149 -11.77 1.85 15.02
C LEU A 149 -11.58 3.38 14.93
N SER A 150 -11.16 3.99 16.03
CA SER A 150 -10.70 5.38 15.96
C SER A 150 -9.44 5.50 15.09
N PRO A 151 -9.10 6.69 14.58
CA PRO A 151 -7.85 6.92 13.85
C PRO A 151 -6.62 6.47 14.65
N GLU A 152 -6.59 6.73 15.96
CA GLU A 152 -5.52 6.35 16.88
C GLU A 152 -5.40 4.82 17.00
N GLN A 153 -6.53 4.12 17.13
CA GLN A 153 -6.56 2.66 17.15
C GLN A 153 -6.10 2.06 15.83
N GLY A 154 -6.51 2.65 14.71
CA GLY A 154 -6.07 2.24 13.38
C GLY A 154 -4.58 2.41 13.15
N ALA A 155 -3.99 3.45 13.73
CA ALA A 155 -2.57 3.76 13.59
C ALA A 155 -1.65 2.85 14.42
N GLN A 156 -2.15 2.21 15.49
CA GLN A 156 -1.33 1.46 16.46
C GLN A 156 -0.37 0.46 15.82
N THR A 157 -0.84 -0.34 14.85
CA THR A 157 0.01 -1.34 14.20
C THR A 157 1.08 -0.68 13.31
N GLY A 158 0.75 0.43 12.65
CA GLY A 158 1.73 1.21 11.89
C GLY A 158 2.80 1.82 12.78
N ILE A 159 2.40 2.41 13.91
CA ILE A 159 3.32 2.96 14.91
C ILE A 159 4.22 1.85 15.49
N TYR A 160 3.65 0.70 15.85
CA TYR A 160 4.40 -0.45 16.32
C TYR A 160 5.48 -0.88 15.30
N LEU A 161 5.14 -0.98 14.02
CA LEU A 161 6.10 -1.32 12.97
C LEU A 161 7.18 -0.24 12.79
N ALA A 162 6.82 1.02 12.98
CA ALA A 162 7.74 2.14 12.83
C ALA A 162 8.74 2.24 14.00
N THR A 163 8.33 1.92 15.23
CA THR A 163 9.07 2.30 16.44
C THR A 163 9.49 1.14 17.34
N SER A 164 8.80 -0.01 17.29
CA SER A 164 9.10 -1.10 18.23
C SER A 164 10.44 -1.79 17.91
N PRO A 165 11.27 -2.07 18.94
CA PRO A 165 12.45 -2.92 18.80
C PRO A 165 12.09 -4.39 18.54
N GLU A 166 10.89 -4.85 18.90
CA GLU A 166 10.44 -6.23 18.70
C GLU A 166 10.35 -6.65 17.22
N VAL A 167 10.26 -5.67 16.31
CA VAL A 167 10.21 -5.90 14.86
C VAL A 167 11.49 -5.49 14.15
N GLU A 168 12.59 -5.32 14.89
CA GLU A 168 13.89 -5.07 14.28
C GLU A 168 14.30 -6.26 13.41
N GLY A 169 14.72 -5.99 12.17
CA GLY A 169 15.06 -7.02 11.19
C GLY A 169 13.88 -7.82 10.63
N VAL A 170 12.66 -7.61 11.12
CA VAL A 170 11.47 -8.29 10.58
C VAL A 170 11.06 -7.63 9.26
N THR A 171 11.05 -8.42 8.18
CA THR A 171 10.73 -7.93 6.82
C THR A 171 9.81 -8.90 6.09
N GLY A 172 9.07 -8.43 5.08
CA GLY A 172 8.23 -9.25 4.22
C GLY A 172 7.05 -9.89 4.97
N LYS A 173 6.46 -9.20 5.95
CA LYS A 173 5.34 -9.72 6.74
C LYS A 173 4.09 -8.85 6.61
N TYR A 174 2.94 -9.50 6.77
CA TYR A 174 1.63 -8.85 6.84
C TYR A 174 1.18 -8.79 8.30
N PHE A 175 0.87 -7.57 8.77
CA PHE A 175 0.56 -7.32 10.18
C PHE A 175 -0.90 -6.91 10.39
N VAL A 176 -1.50 -7.48 11.44
CA VAL A 176 -2.81 -7.10 11.96
C VAL A 176 -2.71 -7.05 13.48
N LYS A 177 -3.14 -5.96 14.11
CA LYS A 177 -3.12 -5.79 15.58
C LYS A 177 -1.75 -6.13 16.18
N CYS A 178 -0.68 -5.57 15.62
CA CYS A 178 0.72 -5.75 16.02
C CYS A 178 1.25 -7.19 15.93
N LYS A 179 0.58 -8.06 15.19
CA LYS A 179 1.00 -9.46 15.01
C LYS A 179 1.19 -9.77 13.53
N ALA A 180 2.27 -10.46 13.21
CA ALA A 180 2.46 -11.02 11.87
C ALA A 180 1.47 -12.18 11.67
N VAL A 181 0.73 -12.14 10.58
CA VAL A 181 -0.26 -13.15 10.20
C VAL A 181 -0.13 -13.48 8.71
N ALA A 182 -0.70 -14.58 8.27
CA ALA A 182 -0.76 -14.91 6.85
C ALA A 182 -1.66 -13.91 6.10
N SER A 183 -1.23 -13.50 4.92
CA SER A 183 -2.03 -12.80 3.93
C SER A 183 -2.78 -13.78 3.02
N SER A 184 -3.42 -13.30 1.95
CA SER A 184 -4.13 -14.18 1.01
C SER A 184 -3.15 -15.06 0.21
N PRO A 185 -3.55 -16.27 -0.23
CA PRO A 185 -2.70 -17.12 -1.07
C PRO A 185 -2.17 -16.41 -2.33
N ALA A 186 -3.00 -15.60 -2.98
CA ALA A 186 -2.63 -14.85 -4.19
C ALA A 186 -1.46 -13.87 -3.97
N SER A 187 -1.25 -13.40 -2.74
CA SER A 187 -0.17 -12.47 -2.44
C SER A 187 1.22 -13.11 -2.32
N TYR A 188 1.30 -14.43 -2.32
CA TYR A 188 2.56 -15.19 -2.29
C TYR A 188 3.02 -15.67 -3.67
N ASP A 189 2.30 -15.32 -4.73
CA ASP A 189 2.69 -15.68 -6.09
C ASP A 189 3.87 -14.81 -6.55
N LEU A 190 5.05 -15.42 -6.58
CA LEU A 190 6.29 -14.74 -6.95
C LEU A 190 6.31 -14.31 -8.42
N ALA A 191 5.69 -15.09 -9.32
CA ALA A 191 5.63 -14.74 -10.73
C ALA A 191 4.78 -13.48 -10.94
N THR A 192 3.59 -13.46 -10.31
CA THR A 192 2.72 -12.27 -10.31
C THR A 192 3.42 -11.06 -9.68
N ALA A 193 4.17 -11.25 -8.57
CA ALA A 193 4.87 -10.14 -7.91
C ALA A 193 5.98 -9.56 -8.79
N SER A 194 6.78 -10.42 -9.46
CA SER A 194 7.83 -10.00 -10.38
C SER A 194 7.26 -9.28 -11.60
N GLN A 195 6.23 -9.84 -12.24
CA GLN A 195 5.58 -9.23 -13.40
C GLN A 195 4.95 -7.88 -13.04
N LEU A 196 4.31 -7.78 -11.85
CA LEU A 196 3.73 -6.53 -11.37
C LEU A 196 4.80 -5.47 -11.14
N TRP A 197 5.97 -5.86 -10.65
CA TRP A 197 7.11 -4.96 -10.50
C TRP A 197 7.54 -4.37 -11.86
N GLU A 198 7.79 -5.21 -12.87
CA GLU A 198 8.22 -4.81 -14.21
C GLU A 198 7.21 -3.85 -14.87
N VAL A 199 5.93 -4.19 -14.78
CA VAL A 199 4.84 -3.33 -15.29
C VAL A 199 4.81 -2.00 -14.55
N SER A 200 5.03 -2.00 -13.22
CA SER A 200 5.05 -0.75 -12.43
C SER A 200 6.23 0.13 -12.78
N GLU A 201 7.39 -0.44 -13.07
CA GLU A 201 8.53 0.31 -13.61
C GLU A 201 8.16 1.00 -14.93
N SER A 202 7.45 0.33 -15.85
CA SER A 202 7.03 0.94 -17.10
C SER A 202 6.07 2.12 -16.89
N TYR A 203 5.12 2.02 -15.94
CA TYR A 203 4.21 3.11 -15.60
C TYR A 203 4.90 4.32 -14.95
N THR A 204 6.04 4.12 -14.32
CA THR A 204 6.70 5.16 -13.51
C THR A 204 7.99 5.71 -14.14
N SER A 205 8.44 5.16 -15.27
CA SER A 205 9.64 5.60 -16.00
C SER A 205 9.37 6.69 -17.04
N GLU A 206 8.12 6.93 -17.43
CA GLU A 206 7.71 7.89 -18.46
C GLU A 206 7.34 9.28 -17.90
N GLY A 207 7.69 9.60 -16.66
CA GLY A 207 7.40 10.85 -15.97
C GLY A 207 8.60 11.79 -15.83
#